data_e77d469b7a6d09e53a7e232422d64712
#
_entry.id   e77d469b7a6d09e53a7e232422d64712
#
_cell.length_a   1.000
_cell.length_b   1.000
_cell.length_c   1.000
_cell.angle_alpha   90.00
_cell.angle_beta   90.00
_cell.angle_gamma   90.00
#
_symmetry.space_group_name_H-M   'P 1'
#
loop_
_entity.id
_entity.type
_entity.pdbx_description
1 polymer ?
#
loop_
_entity_poly.entity_id
_entity_poly.type
_entity_poly.pdbx_seq_one_letter_code
_entity_poly.pdbx_strand_id
1 'polypeptide(L)'
;MSNSIPEDRIPVIVGVGEIVDRPKDIAAGLEPLALLEEALKRAEADSGAKLLHDVRSLDVVNFLSWRYRDPEKQLAERLGIKPAHLYYGPVGGESPIRYLHEAAQRIARGECSVAAVCGAEAQSTATKADRGGVALPWTPFAHEVEEPKRGAAFQKPLAVKLGVFRPITVYPLYESATSAHWGQTPREALAESGELWSTYASVAASNPNSWLKKRFAPEEITTPTPENRLIAWPYTKLMVANPTVNMGGALLLTGLAKARAAGIPEDRLVYPLGGASAEEPRDYLVRDQFFESHAQNAVLKAVMDLVEGDGSKFDAIELYSCFPCVPKMARRTLGLGPDVQPTVTGGLTFFGAPLNTYMTHAACAMVRKLRDGAELGLLYGQGGFVTKHHGLVLSREAPKATLKQDTSVQAEADRNRRTVPEFIAEASGKGKVESFTVIYRGNGEVEHGVVMLRTEDDRRTLGRVPASDATTLAHLLGMERTPVGTTGDIVMADDGVPEWRVV
;
A
#
# COMPACT_ATOMS: atom_id res chain seq x y z
N MET A 1 -43.37 -4.99 5.60
CA MET A 1 -42.84 -4.14 6.69
C MET A 1 -41.35 -3.97 6.38
N SER A 2 -40.94 -2.78 6.02
CA SER A 2 -39.52 -2.47 5.84
C SER A 2 -38.84 -2.61 7.21
N ASN A 3 -38.06 -3.68 7.45
CA ASN A 3 -37.21 -3.75 8.63
C ASN A 3 -36.12 -2.67 8.49
N SER A 4 -36.38 -1.50 9.07
CA SER A 4 -35.31 -0.48 9.15
C SER A 4 -34.17 -1.02 10.01
N ILE A 5 -32.95 -0.76 9.58
CA ILE A 5 -31.74 -1.14 10.33
C ILE A 5 -31.77 -0.38 11.66
N PRO A 6 -31.62 -1.04 12.83
CA PRO A 6 -31.49 -0.33 14.11
C PRO A 6 -30.32 0.65 14.07
N GLU A 7 -30.50 1.89 14.47
CA GLU A 7 -29.48 2.95 14.38
C GLU A 7 -28.20 2.63 15.16
N ASP A 8 -28.29 1.87 16.25
CA ASP A 8 -27.11 1.38 17.00
C ASP A 8 -26.29 0.36 16.22
N ARG A 9 -26.83 -0.18 15.11
CA ARG A 9 -26.21 -1.14 14.19
C ARG A 9 -25.76 -0.50 12.87
N ILE A 10 -25.93 0.79 12.69
CA ILE A 10 -25.43 1.55 11.55
C ILE A 10 -24.07 2.15 11.95
N PRO A 11 -22.92 1.60 11.49
CA PRO A 11 -21.63 2.13 11.83
C PRO A 11 -21.39 3.47 11.13
N VAL A 12 -20.86 4.43 11.87
CA VAL A 12 -20.48 5.75 11.37
C VAL A 12 -19.08 6.13 11.82
N ILE A 13 -18.27 6.69 10.92
CA ILE A 13 -17.00 7.34 11.24
C ILE A 13 -17.34 8.76 11.70
N VAL A 14 -16.96 9.10 12.92
CA VAL A 14 -17.30 10.37 13.57
C VAL A 14 -16.12 11.29 13.79
N GLY A 15 -14.90 10.75 13.86
CA GLY A 15 -13.71 11.55 14.11
C GLY A 15 -12.49 11.00 13.39
N VAL A 16 -11.64 11.91 12.91
CA VAL A 16 -10.36 11.59 12.25
C VAL A 16 -9.25 12.48 12.80
N GLY A 17 -8.09 11.90 13.06
CA GLY A 17 -6.94 12.61 13.59
C GLY A 17 -5.65 12.22 12.89
N GLU A 18 -4.82 13.18 12.57
CA GLU A 18 -3.50 12.97 11.97
C GLU A 18 -2.45 13.85 12.63
N ILE A 19 -1.24 13.33 12.69
CA ILE A 19 -0.06 14.07 13.14
C ILE A 19 1.11 13.79 12.20
N VAL A 20 1.87 14.83 11.89
CA VAL A 20 3.18 14.78 11.21
C VAL A 20 4.18 15.40 12.15
N ASP A 21 5.13 14.59 12.64
CA ASP A 21 6.18 15.04 13.54
C ASP A 21 7.47 15.34 12.78
N ARG A 22 7.99 16.56 12.94
CA ARG A 22 9.23 17.04 12.29
C ARG A 22 10.14 17.68 13.33
N PRO A 23 10.72 16.87 14.23
CA PRO A 23 11.53 17.39 15.31
C PRO A 23 12.77 18.09 14.75
N LYS A 24 13.10 19.28 15.30
CA LYS A 24 14.36 19.98 15.04
C LYS A 24 15.51 19.28 15.76
N ASP A 25 15.27 18.89 17.01
CA ASP A 25 16.13 18.01 17.80
C ASP A 25 15.64 16.57 17.66
N ILE A 26 16.54 15.67 17.25
CA ILE A 26 16.21 14.24 17.03
C ILE A 26 15.69 13.61 18.33
N ALA A 27 16.27 13.96 19.48
CA ALA A 27 15.86 13.40 20.77
C ALA A 27 14.45 13.84 21.21
N ALA A 28 13.92 14.95 20.65
CA ALA A 28 12.57 15.42 20.91
C ALA A 28 11.51 14.77 20.00
N GLY A 29 11.90 13.92 19.06
CA GLY A 29 10.97 13.23 18.15
C GLY A 29 10.06 12.25 18.92
N LEU A 30 8.78 12.25 18.55
CA LEU A 30 7.79 11.39 19.17
C LEU A 30 7.98 9.92 18.76
N GLU A 31 7.84 9.01 19.73
CA GLU A 31 7.76 7.59 19.45
C GLU A 31 6.43 7.20 18.79
N PRO A 32 6.33 6.05 18.09
CA PRO A 32 5.07 5.60 17.47
C PRO A 32 3.88 5.58 18.45
N LEU A 33 4.02 5.11 19.68
CA LEU A 33 2.93 5.12 20.67
C LEU A 33 2.46 6.54 21.01
N ALA A 34 3.36 7.51 21.12
CA ALA A 34 2.99 8.91 21.38
C ALA A 34 2.29 9.54 20.16
N LEU A 35 2.72 9.20 18.94
CA LEU A 35 2.03 9.61 17.71
C LEU A 35 0.60 9.06 17.65
N LEU A 36 0.38 7.80 18.07
CA LEU A 36 -0.95 7.20 18.13
C LEU A 36 -1.85 7.89 19.16
N GLU A 37 -1.32 8.11 20.36
CA GLU A 37 -2.05 8.79 21.42
C GLU A 37 -2.51 10.17 20.99
N GLU A 38 -1.63 10.94 20.35
CA GLU A 38 -1.94 12.26 19.83
C GLU A 38 -2.94 12.21 18.67
N ALA A 39 -2.81 11.25 17.73
CA ALA A 39 -3.76 11.07 16.65
C ALA A 39 -5.16 10.73 17.16
N LEU A 40 -5.28 9.88 18.17
CA LEU A 40 -6.57 9.52 18.80
C LEU A 40 -7.21 10.71 19.51
N LYS A 41 -6.42 11.52 20.25
CA LYS A 41 -6.92 12.77 20.86
C LYS A 41 -7.42 13.76 19.81
N ARG A 42 -6.75 13.87 18.68
CA ARG A 42 -7.19 14.69 17.54
C ARG A 42 -8.47 14.15 16.90
N ALA A 43 -8.59 12.83 16.78
CA ALA A 43 -9.80 12.21 16.27
C ALA A 43 -11.00 12.45 17.21
N GLU A 44 -10.80 12.41 18.54
CA GLU A 44 -11.83 12.78 19.50
C GLU A 44 -12.21 14.26 19.38
N ALA A 45 -11.23 15.16 19.30
CA ALA A 45 -11.48 16.59 19.12
C ALA A 45 -12.22 16.89 17.80
N ASP A 46 -11.88 16.19 16.71
CA ASP A 46 -12.55 16.31 15.42
C ASP A 46 -14.01 15.84 15.47
N SER A 47 -14.33 14.84 16.29
CA SER A 47 -15.71 14.37 16.48
C SER A 47 -16.60 15.39 17.22
N GLY A 48 -16.00 16.28 17.99
CA GLY A 48 -16.72 17.21 18.88
C GLY A 48 -17.33 16.56 20.12
N ALA A 49 -17.08 15.26 20.34
CA ALA A 49 -17.68 14.48 21.44
C ALA A 49 -16.60 13.73 22.24
N LYS A 50 -16.88 13.44 23.52
CA LYS A 50 -15.98 12.66 24.40
C LYS A 50 -16.26 11.17 24.24
N LEU A 51 -15.52 10.50 23.33
CA LEU A 51 -15.74 9.12 22.96
C LEU A 51 -14.59 8.17 23.33
N LEU A 52 -13.37 8.66 23.57
CA LEU A 52 -12.21 7.80 23.82
C LEU A 52 -12.40 6.88 25.04
N HIS A 53 -12.97 7.37 26.12
CA HIS A 53 -13.23 6.56 27.31
C HIS A 53 -14.26 5.44 27.10
N ASP A 54 -15.08 5.56 26.03
CA ASP A 54 -16.08 4.57 25.63
C ASP A 54 -15.55 3.55 24.60
N VAL A 55 -14.30 3.67 24.16
CA VAL A 55 -13.71 2.72 23.20
C VAL A 55 -13.70 1.31 23.80
N ARG A 56 -14.38 0.39 23.10
CA ARG A 56 -14.47 -1.04 23.45
C ARG A 56 -13.76 -1.93 22.44
N SER A 57 -13.37 -1.38 21.29
CA SER A 57 -12.60 -2.05 20.24
C SER A 57 -11.45 -1.14 19.80
N LEU A 58 -10.22 -1.62 19.90
CA LEU A 58 -9.02 -0.90 19.51
C LEU A 58 -8.17 -1.78 18.58
N ASP A 59 -8.04 -1.34 17.33
CA ASP A 59 -7.21 -1.98 16.31
C ASP A 59 -5.98 -1.11 16.04
N VAL A 60 -4.79 -1.65 16.28
CA VAL A 60 -3.51 -0.99 16.09
C VAL A 60 -2.78 -1.60 14.92
N VAL A 61 -2.42 -0.78 13.94
CA VAL A 61 -1.64 -1.18 12.77
C VAL A 61 -0.21 -1.50 13.17
N ASN A 62 0.36 -2.54 12.57
CA ASN A 62 1.71 -3.02 12.89
C ASN A 62 2.78 -1.95 12.67
N PHE A 63 3.69 -1.79 13.64
CA PHE A 63 4.86 -0.91 13.58
C PHE A 63 6.07 -1.61 12.96
N LEU A 64 6.86 -0.89 12.20
CA LEU A 64 8.13 -1.34 11.66
C LEU A 64 9.32 -0.45 12.08
N SER A 65 9.06 0.79 12.47
CA SER A 65 10.12 1.74 12.88
C SER A 65 10.62 1.56 14.30
N TRP A 66 9.82 0.93 15.18
CA TRP A 66 10.18 0.65 16.57
C TRP A 66 9.44 -0.57 17.07
N ARG A 67 10.11 -1.40 17.88
CA ARG A 67 9.56 -2.66 18.36
C ARG A 67 9.11 -2.52 19.81
N TYR A 68 7.85 -2.86 20.06
CA TYR A 68 7.23 -2.87 21.38
C TYR A 68 6.75 -4.28 21.75
N ARG A 69 6.63 -4.53 23.05
CA ARG A 69 5.86 -5.67 23.57
C ARG A 69 4.42 -5.20 23.77
N ASP A 70 3.44 -5.90 23.19
CA ASP A 70 2.00 -5.62 23.35
C ASP A 70 1.64 -4.12 23.19
N PRO A 71 1.96 -3.47 22.05
CA PRO A 71 1.78 -2.02 21.90
C PRO A 71 0.31 -1.58 22.04
N GLU A 72 -0.64 -2.43 21.69
CA GLU A 72 -2.08 -2.18 21.85
C GLU A 72 -2.50 -2.06 23.31
N LYS A 73 -1.89 -2.85 24.20
CA LYS A 73 -2.13 -2.79 25.66
C LYS A 73 -1.49 -1.53 26.24
N GLN A 74 -0.23 -1.23 25.86
CA GLN A 74 0.45 -0.02 26.32
C GLN A 74 -0.31 1.24 25.89
N LEU A 75 -0.86 1.27 24.67
CA LEU A 75 -1.68 2.39 24.19
C LEU A 75 -2.98 2.51 25.00
N ALA A 76 -3.67 1.39 25.27
CA ALA A 76 -4.88 1.38 26.09
C ALA A 76 -4.62 1.90 27.52
N GLU A 77 -3.49 1.51 28.13
CA GLU A 77 -3.06 2.02 29.44
C GLU A 77 -2.78 3.51 29.43
N ARG A 78 -2.06 4.04 28.41
CA ARG A 78 -1.79 5.48 28.25
C ARG A 78 -3.08 6.30 28.10
N LEU A 79 -4.07 5.75 27.44
CA LEU A 79 -5.37 6.38 27.23
C LEU A 79 -6.34 6.20 28.40
N GLY A 80 -6.00 5.33 29.38
CA GLY A 80 -6.87 5.01 30.52
C GLY A 80 -8.14 4.25 30.11
N ILE A 81 -8.11 3.49 29.03
CA ILE A 81 -9.26 2.74 28.47
C ILE A 81 -9.09 1.23 28.69
N LYS A 82 -10.21 0.50 28.67
CA LYS A 82 -10.24 -0.97 28.81
C LYS A 82 -11.10 -1.59 27.69
N PRO A 83 -10.57 -1.66 26.47
CA PRO A 83 -11.28 -2.28 25.35
C PRO A 83 -11.47 -3.79 25.61
N ALA A 84 -12.64 -4.32 25.19
CA ALA A 84 -12.89 -5.77 25.17
C ALA A 84 -12.20 -6.44 23.98
N HIS A 85 -12.02 -5.71 22.87
CA HIS A 85 -11.25 -6.12 21.71
C HIS A 85 -9.99 -5.28 21.60
N LEU A 86 -8.84 -5.93 21.69
CA LEU A 86 -7.52 -5.37 21.47
C LEU A 86 -6.83 -6.16 20.36
N TYR A 87 -6.41 -5.49 19.31
CA TYR A 87 -5.78 -6.14 18.18
C TYR A 87 -4.54 -5.38 17.69
N TYR A 88 -3.42 -6.11 17.59
CA TYR A 88 -2.19 -5.68 16.93
C TYR A 88 -1.91 -6.65 15.80
N GLY A 89 -2.15 -6.22 14.57
CA GLY A 89 -2.22 -7.12 13.42
C GLY A 89 -0.89 -7.38 12.71
N PRO A 90 -0.92 -8.20 11.64
CA PRO A 90 0.25 -8.49 10.84
C PRO A 90 0.61 -7.31 9.91
N VAL A 91 1.83 -7.36 9.36
CA VAL A 91 2.31 -6.42 8.33
C VAL A 91 1.43 -6.47 7.08
N GLY A 92 0.99 -5.31 6.60
CA GLY A 92 0.21 -5.17 5.37
C GLY A 92 -0.22 -3.73 5.12
N GLY A 93 0.00 -3.23 3.91
CA GLY A 93 -0.43 -1.87 3.54
C GLY A 93 -1.95 -1.71 3.41
N GLU A 94 -2.69 -2.81 3.22
CA GLU A 94 -4.15 -2.88 3.23
C GLU A 94 -4.75 -2.86 4.65
N SER A 95 -3.94 -3.18 5.66
CA SER A 95 -4.40 -3.43 7.04
C SER A 95 -5.25 -2.30 7.63
N PRO A 96 -4.92 -1.01 7.48
CA PRO A 96 -5.72 0.05 8.10
C PRO A 96 -7.18 0.07 7.63
N ILE A 97 -7.43 -0.04 6.33
CA ILE A 97 -8.81 -0.03 5.80
C ILE A 97 -9.53 -1.36 6.04
N ARG A 98 -8.79 -2.47 6.13
CA ARG A 98 -9.33 -3.73 6.57
C ARG A 98 -9.81 -3.65 8.02
N TYR A 99 -9.00 -3.09 8.94
CA TYR A 99 -9.40 -2.91 10.34
C TYR A 99 -10.55 -1.93 10.49
N LEU A 100 -10.58 -0.86 9.67
CA LEU A 100 -11.69 0.07 9.62
C LEU A 100 -13.00 -0.64 9.23
N HIS A 101 -12.94 -1.51 8.22
CA HIS A 101 -14.08 -2.31 7.79
C HIS A 101 -14.52 -3.32 8.88
N GLU A 102 -13.58 -4.06 9.46
CA GLU A 102 -13.84 -5.01 10.55
C GLU A 102 -14.40 -4.31 11.81
N ALA A 103 -13.91 -3.11 12.15
CA ALA A 103 -14.45 -2.30 13.24
C ALA A 103 -15.91 -1.88 12.98
N ALA A 104 -16.21 -1.46 11.75
CA ALA A 104 -17.59 -1.16 11.34
C ALA A 104 -18.49 -2.41 11.42
N GLN A 105 -18.00 -3.58 11.01
CA GLN A 105 -18.72 -4.84 11.13
C GLN A 105 -19.00 -5.22 12.59
N ARG A 106 -18.05 -5.02 13.53
CA ARG A 106 -18.25 -5.25 14.97
C ARG A 106 -19.37 -4.36 15.53
N ILE A 107 -19.42 -3.09 15.11
CA ILE A 107 -20.55 -2.19 15.47
C ILE A 107 -21.86 -2.71 14.87
N ALA A 108 -21.87 -3.09 13.60
CA ALA A 108 -23.08 -3.62 12.94
C ALA A 108 -23.60 -4.91 13.60
N ARG A 109 -22.74 -5.75 14.16
CA ARG A 109 -23.14 -6.92 14.98
C ARG A 109 -23.50 -6.55 16.41
N GLY A 110 -23.18 -5.31 16.88
CA GLY A 110 -23.36 -4.82 18.24
C GLY A 110 -22.39 -5.41 19.26
N GLU A 111 -21.25 -5.80 18.82
CA GLU A 111 -20.16 -6.29 19.68
C GLU A 111 -19.47 -5.13 20.41
N CYS A 112 -19.54 -3.92 19.86
CA CYS A 112 -19.02 -2.72 20.51
C CYS A 112 -19.83 -1.48 20.11
N SER A 113 -19.87 -0.49 21.00
CA SER A 113 -20.54 0.80 20.75
C SER A 113 -19.59 1.87 20.20
N VAL A 114 -18.30 1.79 20.50
CA VAL A 114 -17.25 2.69 19.99
C VAL A 114 -16.02 1.86 19.64
N ALA A 115 -15.49 2.11 18.44
CA ALA A 115 -14.26 1.50 17.95
C ALA A 115 -13.24 2.57 17.55
N ALA A 116 -11.96 2.25 17.72
CA ALA A 116 -10.84 3.06 17.27
C ALA A 116 -9.92 2.23 16.40
N VAL A 117 -9.46 2.81 15.30
CA VAL A 117 -8.42 2.24 14.41
C VAL A 117 -7.31 3.25 14.30
N CYS A 118 -6.07 2.84 14.54
CA CYS A 118 -4.93 3.77 14.50
C CYS A 118 -3.64 3.09 14.03
N GLY A 119 -2.74 3.91 13.48
CA GLY A 119 -1.43 3.47 13.05
C GLY A 119 -0.44 4.63 13.07
N ALA A 120 0.83 4.34 13.32
CA ALA A 120 1.90 5.33 13.30
C ALA A 120 3.26 4.72 12.95
N GLU A 121 4.16 5.56 12.46
CA GLU A 121 5.57 5.24 12.25
C GLU A 121 6.43 6.45 12.55
N ALA A 122 7.61 6.22 13.12
CA ALA A 122 8.59 7.26 13.42
C ALA A 122 9.96 6.97 12.77
N GLN A 123 9.93 6.45 11.53
CA GLN A 123 11.12 5.96 10.83
C GLN A 123 12.17 7.04 10.56
N SER A 124 11.74 8.30 10.35
CA SER A 124 12.69 9.41 10.15
C SER A 124 13.55 9.65 11.38
N THR A 125 12.92 9.71 12.56
CA THR A 125 13.63 9.90 13.83
C THR A 125 14.49 8.69 14.15
N ALA A 126 13.95 7.47 14.10
CA ALA A 126 14.70 6.24 14.38
C ALA A 126 15.96 6.11 13.50
N THR A 127 15.83 6.34 12.18
CA THR A 127 16.96 6.27 11.25
C THR A 127 18.02 7.34 11.52
N LYS A 128 17.61 8.57 11.84
CA LYS A 128 18.57 9.65 12.13
C LYS A 128 19.27 9.44 13.47
N ALA A 129 18.55 8.95 14.47
CA ALA A 129 19.09 8.63 15.77
C ALA A 129 20.15 7.51 15.69
N ASP A 130 19.83 6.42 14.98
CA ASP A 130 20.75 5.31 14.73
C ASP A 130 22.05 5.79 14.04
N ARG A 131 21.92 6.55 12.93
CA ARG A 131 23.07 7.11 12.22
C ARG A 131 23.90 8.10 13.02
N GLY A 132 23.26 8.87 13.88
CA GLY A 132 23.90 9.90 14.71
C GLY A 132 24.34 9.40 16.08
N GLY A 133 24.10 8.15 16.45
CA GLY A 133 24.39 7.61 17.78
C GLY A 133 23.59 8.32 18.90
N VAL A 134 22.40 8.86 18.60
CA VAL A 134 21.56 9.59 19.55
C VAL A 134 20.65 8.63 20.30
N ALA A 135 20.72 8.64 21.62
CA ALA A 135 19.78 7.89 22.46
C ALA A 135 18.40 8.58 22.45
N LEU A 136 17.37 7.81 22.12
CA LEU A 136 15.99 8.29 22.13
C LEU A 136 15.35 8.04 23.50
N PRO A 137 14.65 9.04 24.10
CA PRO A 137 13.93 8.86 25.37
C PRO A 137 12.58 8.14 25.14
N TRP A 138 12.58 7.12 24.31
CA TRP A 138 11.40 6.35 23.94
C TRP A 138 11.22 5.13 24.87
N THR A 139 10.04 4.55 24.82
CA THR A 139 9.83 3.23 25.42
C THR A 139 10.95 2.28 24.98
N PRO A 140 11.56 1.49 25.90
CA PRO A 140 12.66 0.59 25.55
C PRO A 140 12.32 -0.31 24.36
N PHE A 141 13.28 -0.43 23.43
CA PHE A 141 13.12 -1.32 22.26
C PHE A 141 13.05 -2.78 22.74
N ALA A 142 12.00 -3.49 22.35
CA ALA A 142 11.73 -4.87 22.75
C ALA A 142 12.51 -5.87 21.89
N HIS A 143 13.78 -6.11 22.23
CA HIS A 143 14.69 -7.00 21.50
C HIS A 143 14.22 -8.46 21.46
N GLU A 144 13.45 -8.89 22.45
CA GLU A 144 12.91 -10.25 22.58
C GLU A 144 11.68 -10.52 21.70
N VAL A 145 11.05 -9.47 21.14
CA VAL A 145 9.93 -9.62 20.21
C VAL A 145 10.48 -9.90 18.82
N GLU A 146 10.01 -10.96 18.17
CA GLU A 146 10.44 -11.30 16.83
C GLU A 146 10.05 -10.20 15.80
N GLU A 147 10.96 -9.97 14.86
CA GLU A 147 10.65 -9.09 13.72
C GLU A 147 9.56 -9.73 12.86
N PRO A 148 8.53 -8.96 12.45
CA PRO A 148 7.49 -9.49 11.56
C PRO A 148 8.08 -10.04 10.27
N LYS A 149 7.70 -11.25 9.88
CA LYS A 149 8.13 -11.86 8.62
C LYS A 149 7.69 -11.02 7.43
N ARG A 150 8.66 -10.66 6.58
CA ARG A 150 8.45 -9.83 5.38
C ARG A 150 9.55 -10.07 4.34
N GLY A 151 9.34 -9.59 3.12
CA GLY A 151 10.34 -9.62 2.05
C GLY A 151 10.94 -11.02 1.87
N ALA A 152 12.25 -11.16 2.09
CA ALA A 152 13.00 -12.39 1.88
C ALA A 152 12.43 -13.65 2.55
N ALA A 153 11.71 -13.49 3.69
CA ALA A 153 11.14 -14.62 4.42
C ALA A 153 10.08 -15.40 3.63
N PHE A 154 9.55 -14.83 2.55
CA PHE A 154 8.52 -15.44 1.71
C PHE A 154 9.01 -15.78 0.30
N GLN A 155 10.27 -15.50 -0.04
CA GLN A 155 10.76 -15.60 -1.41
C GLN A 155 11.69 -16.80 -1.62
N LYS A 156 11.76 -17.27 -2.86
CA LYS A 156 12.70 -18.32 -3.27
C LYS A 156 14.15 -17.88 -3.02
N PRO A 157 15.05 -18.80 -2.63
CA PRO A 157 16.47 -18.48 -2.39
C PRO A 157 17.15 -17.76 -3.56
N LEU A 158 16.85 -18.16 -4.81
CA LEU A 158 17.39 -17.51 -6.00
C LEU A 158 16.95 -16.06 -6.12
N ALA A 159 15.70 -15.73 -5.81
CA ALA A 159 15.20 -14.35 -5.79
C ALA A 159 15.92 -13.50 -4.74
N VAL A 160 16.19 -14.07 -3.57
CA VAL A 160 16.96 -13.41 -2.51
C VAL A 160 18.41 -13.19 -2.95
N LYS A 161 19.05 -14.20 -3.56
CA LYS A 161 20.42 -14.13 -4.10
C LYS A 161 20.56 -13.06 -5.19
N LEU A 162 19.55 -12.90 -6.05
CA LEU A 162 19.48 -11.89 -7.09
C LEU A 162 18.99 -10.52 -6.62
N GLY A 163 18.69 -10.32 -5.32
CA GLY A 163 18.29 -9.04 -4.77
C GLY A 163 16.83 -8.65 -5.07
N VAL A 164 16.02 -9.50 -5.70
CA VAL A 164 14.61 -9.24 -6.02
C VAL A 164 13.66 -9.76 -4.92
N PHE A 165 13.84 -9.22 -3.72
CA PHE A 165 13.06 -9.52 -2.52
C PHE A 165 12.64 -8.27 -1.75
N ARG A 166 13.00 -7.09 -2.24
CA ARG A 166 12.61 -5.80 -1.67
C ARG A 166 11.58 -5.13 -2.57
N PRO A 167 10.66 -4.31 -2.05
CA PRO A 167 9.68 -3.61 -2.88
C PRO A 167 10.32 -2.87 -4.06
N ILE A 168 11.41 -2.14 -3.81
CA ILE A 168 12.10 -1.34 -4.83
C ILE A 168 12.70 -2.15 -5.99
N THR A 169 12.85 -3.47 -5.85
CA THR A 169 13.40 -4.37 -6.89
C THR A 169 12.37 -5.36 -7.42
N VAL A 170 11.26 -5.58 -6.72
CA VAL A 170 10.19 -6.49 -7.16
C VAL A 170 9.14 -5.78 -8.02
N TYR A 171 8.70 -4.59 -7.62
CA TYR A 171 7.66 -3.86 -8.37
C TYR A 171 8.06 -3.47 -9.81
N PRO A 172 9.33 -3.20 -10.13
CA PRO A 172 9.76 -3.06 -11.52
C PRO A 172 9.44 -4.25 -12.41
N LEU A 173 9.43 -5.48 -11.85
CA LEU A 173 9.03 -6.69 -12.58
C LEU A 173 7.55 -6.64 -12.99
N TYR A 174 6.68 -6.12 -12.12
CA TYR A 174 5.28 -5.87 -12.50
C TYR A 174 5.15 -4.76 -13.54
N GLU A 175 5.95 -3.68 -13.43
CA GLU A 175 5.92 -2.58 -14.39
C GLU A 175 6.26 -3.05 -15.80
N SER A 176 7.34 -3.82 -15.97
CA SER A 176 7.76 -4.30 -17.29
C SER A 176 6.75 -5.30 -17.89
N ALA A 177 6.18 -6.18 -17.07
CA ALA A 177 5.17 -7.13 -17.53
C ALA A 177 3.85 -6.45 -17.90
N THR A 178 3.36 -5.51 -17.07
CA THR A 178 2.10 -4.79 -17.32
C THR A 178 2.18 -3.91 -18.56
N SER A 179 3.25 -3.11 -18.69
CA SER A 179 3.43 -2.23 -19.85
C SER A 179 3.52 -3.01 -21.17
N ALA A 180 4.24 -4.13 -21.18
CA ALA A 180 4.30 -5.02 -22.32
C ALA A 180 2.92 -5.60 -22.69
N HIS A 181 2.15 -6.04 -21.69
CA HIS A 181 0.80 -6.56 -21.90
C HIS A 181 -0.16 -5.50 -22.46
N TRP A 182 0.01 -4.25 -22.05
CA TRP A 182 -0.79 -3.11 -22.54
C TRP A 182 -0.32 -2.59 -23.90
N GLY A 183 0.69 -3.21 -24.50
CA GLY A 183 1.23 -2.84 -25.82
C GLY A 183 2.06 -1.55 -25.78
N GLN A 184 2.51 -1.12 -24.62
CA GLN A 184 3.32 0.09 -24.46
C GLN A 184 4.80 -0.20 -24.69
N THR A 185 5.48 0.74 -25.35
CA THR A 185 6.94 0.83 -25.30
C THR A 185 7.39 1.25 -23.89
N PRO A 186 8.64 0.97 -23.48
CA PRO A 186 9.18 1.47 -22.22
C PRO A 186 9.09 3.01 -22.09
N ARG A 187 9.25 3.74 -23.20
CA ARG A 187 9.09 5.21 -23.25
C ARG A 187 7.67 5.66 -22.90
N GLU A 188 6.66 5.04 -23.51
CA GLU A 188 5.25 5.36 -23.23
C GLU A 188 4.86 5.00 -21.80
N ALA A 189 5.31 3.84 -21.30
CA ALA A 189 5.06 3.41 -19.93
C ALA A 189 5.68 4.36 -18.88
N LEU A 190 6.90 4.84 -19.17
CA LEU A 190 7.59 5.80 -18.31
C LEU A 190 6.92 7.17 -18.34
N ALA A 191 6.46 7.64 -19.52
CA ALA A 191 5.70 8.88 -19.64
C ALA A 191 4.37 8.82 -18.86
N GLU A 192 3.59 7.74 -19.01
CA GLU A 192 2.36 7.54 -18.20
C GLU A 192 2.65 7.57 -16.71
N SER A 193 3.75 6.94 -16.26
CA SER A 193 4.16 6.95 -14.86
C SER A 193 4.52 8.35 -14.37
N GLY A 194 5.21 9.16 -15.19
CA GLY A 194 5.57 10.54 -14.89
C GLY A 194 4.35 11.44 -14.71
N GLU A 195 3.40 11.39 -15.65
CA GLU A 195 2.14 12.14 -15.59
C GLU A 195 1.33 11.77 -14.34
N LEU A 196 1.16 10.47 -14.12
CA LEU A 196 0.44 9.97 -12.96
C LEU A 196 1.09 10.47 -11.65
N TRP A 197 2.43 10.37 -11.51
CA TRP A 197 3.14 10.81 -10.32
C TRP A 197 3.14 12.33 -10.14
N SER A 198 3.14 13.11 -11.24
CA SER A 198 2.97 14.56 -11.19
C SER A 198 1.60 14.94 -10.60
N THR A 199 0.55 14.19 -10.94
CA THR A 199 -0.78 14.34 -10.32
C THR A 199 -0.73 14.07 -8.81
N TYR A 200 -0.10 12.98 -8.37
CA TYR A 200 0.11 12.67 -6.95
C TYR A 200 0.89 13.79 -6.24
N ALA A 201 1.98 14.27 -6.85
CA ALA A 201 2.79 15.36 -6.28
C ALA A 201 1.98 16.66 -6.12
N SER A 202 1.10 16.96 -7.08
CA SER A 202 0.25 18.15 -7.05
C SER A 202 -0.77 18.10 -5.91
N VAL A 203 -1.38 16.93 -5.65
CA VAL A 203 -2.28 16.71 -4.51
C VAL A 203 -1.50 16.82 -3.20
N ALA A 204 -0.35 16.16 -3.09
CA ALA A 204 0.51 16.23 -1.90
C ALA A 204 0.93 17.67 -1.58
N ALA A 205 1.24 18.48 -2.59
CA ALA A 205 1.67 19.87 -2.38
C ALA A 205 0.61 20.74 -1.67
N SER A 206 -0.68 20.42 -1.86
CA SER A 206 -1.80 21.12 -1.22
C SER A 206 -2.28 20.47 0.09
N ASN A 207 -1.86 19.23 0.38
CA ASN A 207 -2.27 18.54 1.59
C ASN A 207 -1.41 18.97 2.80
N PRO A 208 -2.00 19.52 3.88
CA PRO A 208 -1.26 20.04 5.05
C PRO A 208 -0.45 18.94 5.77
N ASN A 209 -0.85 17.68 5.67
CA ASN A 209 -0.21 16.55 6.32
C ASN A 209 0.86 15.87 5.46
N SER A 210 1.10 16.31 4.22
CA SER A 210 2.12 15.73 3.35
C SER A 210 3.54 15.95 3.84
N TRP A 211 4.39 14.96 3.66
CA TRP A 211 5.81 15.04 3.96
C TRP A 211 6.58 15.89 2.96
N LEU A 212 6.34 15.71 1.65
CA LEU A 212 6.87 16.56 0.59
C LEU A 212 5.77 17.46 0.06
N LYS A 213 6.00 18.77 0.12
CA LYS A 213 5.03 19.79 -0.32
C LYS A 213 5.45 20.51 -1.61
N LYS A 214 6.27 19.84 -2.43
CA LYS A 214 6.73 20.35 -3.72
C LYS A 214 5.93 19.68 -4.85
N ARG A 215 5.50 20.47 -5.83
CA ARG A 215 5.04 19.95 -7.12
C ARG A 215 6.24 19.55 -7.96
N PHE A 216 6.09 18.48 -8.72
CA PHE A 216 7.11 18.00 -9.65
C PHE A 216 6.49 17.82 -11.03
N ALA A 217 7.18 18.30 -12.05
CA ALA A 217 6.81 18.00 -13.43
C ALA A 217 7.10 16.53 -13.78
N PRO A 218 6.42 15.93 -14.77
CA PRO A 218 6.66 14.55 -15.18
C PRO A 218 8.13 14.27 -15.49
N GLU A 219 8.81 15.19 -16.17
CA GLU A 219 10.22 15.07 -16.54
C GLU A 219 11.16 15.11 -15.32
N GLU A 220 10.84 15.93 -14.30
CA GLU A 220 11.60 15.96 -13.04
C GLU A 220 11.53 14.61 -12.31
N ILE A 221 10.39 13.91 -12.42
CA ILE A 221 10.14 12.61 -11.78
C ILE A 221 10.88 11.49 -12.52
N THR A 222 10.79 11.48 -13.84
CA THR A 222 11.27 10.37 -14.67
C THR A 222 12.74 10.49 -15.08
N THR A 223 13.32 11.70 -15.06
CA THR A 223 14.71 11.92 -15.46
C THR A 223 15.68 11.63 -14.30
N PRO A 224 16.62 10.71 -14.46
CA PRO A 224 17.65 10.45 -13.46
C PRO A 224 18.58 11.65 -13.26
N THR A 225 18.82 12.03 -12.01
CA THR A 225 19.81 13.01 -11.56
C THR A 225 20.51 12.48 -10.30
N PRO A 226 21.59 13.13 -9.81
CA PRO A 226 22.20 12.71 -8.53
C PRO A 226 21.19 12.69 -7.35
N GLU A 227 20.24 13.62 -7.31
CA GLU A 227 19.20 13.72 -6.28
C GLU A 227 18.05 12.76 -6.53
N ASN A 228 17.77 12.46 -7.82
CA ASN A 228 16.72 11.57 -8.30
C ASN A 228 17.31 10.36 -9.06
N ARG A 229 18.27 9.67 -8.45
CA ARG A 229 18.95 8.54 -9.07
C ARG A 229 18.01 7.38 -9.40
N LEU A 230 18.38 6.56 -10.37
CA LEU A 230 17.73 5.26 -10.59
C LEU A 230 17.92 4.35 -9.36
N ILE A 231 16.86 3.66 -8.99
CA ILE A 231 16.84 2.66 -7.92
C ILE A 231 16.89 1.25 -8.54
N ALA A 232 15.88 0.96 -9.35
CA ALA A 232 15.80 -0.23 -10.19
C ALA A 232 14.92 0.14 -11.40
N TRP A 233 15.41 -0.17 -12.62
CA TRP A 233 14.74 0.20 -13.86
C TRP A 233 13.27 -0.27 -13.89
N PRO A 234 12.28 0.60 -14.24
CA PRO A 234 12.49 1.99 -14.72
C PRO A 234 12.41 3.07 -13.65
N TYR A 235 12.40 2.75 -12.36
CA TYR A 235 12.05 3.64 -11.28
C TYR A 235 13.21 4.48 -10.76
N THR A 236 13.01 5.80 -10.76
CA THR A 236 13.83 6.77 -10.05
C THR A 236 13.42 6.84 -8.57
N LYS A 237 14.20 7.57 -7.77
CA LYS A 237 13.90 7.82 -6.35
C LYS A 237 12.55 8.54 -6.13
N LEU A 238 12.13 9.41 -7.06
CA LEU A 238 10.84 10.10 -7.00
C LEU A 238 9.66 9.24 -7.48
N MET A 239 9.90 8.00 -7.91
CA MET A 239 8.86 7.05 -8.31
C MET A 239 8.62 5.94 -7.28
N VAL A 240 9.35 5.94 -6.17
CA VAL A 240 9.24 4.93 -5.12
C VAL A 240 8.69 5.52 -3.83
N ALA A 241 8.05 4.70 -3.02
CA ALA A 241 7.53 5.10 -1.72
C ALA A 241 8.63 5.68 -0.82
N ASN A 242 8.31 6.72 -0.05
CA ASN A 242 9.21 7.38 0.90
C ASN A 242 8.90 6.96 2.35
N PRO A 243 9.58 5.95 2.93
CA PRO A 243 9.28 5.48 4.28
C PRO A 243 9.92 6.34 5.38
N THR A 244 10.81 7.29 5.03
CA THR A 244 11.57 8.09 6.02
C THR A 244 10.72 9.25 6.52
N VAL A 245 9.66 8.95 7.25
CA VAL A 245 8.66 9.89 7.78
C VAL A 245 8.36 9.60 9.25
N ASN A 246 7.76 10.56 9.97
CA ASN A 246 7.16 10.37 11.28
C ASN A 246 5.71 10.84 11.19
N MET A 247 4.79 9.91 11.18
CA MET A 247 3.37 10.18 10.94
C MET A 247 2.49 9.23 11.76
N GLY A 248 1.38 9.74 12.28
CA GLY A 248 0.34 8.97 12.95
C GLY A 248 -1.05 9.36 12.48
N GLY A 249 -1.96 8.40 12.42
CA GLY A 249 -3.35 8.59 12.03
C GLY A 249 -4.29 7.74 12.85
N ALA A 250 -5.51 8.24 13.07
CA ALA A 250 -6.54 7.54 13.82
C ALA A 250 -7.95 7.87 13.33
N LEU A 251 -8.85 6.90 13.45
CA LEU A 251 -10.29 7.05 13.18
C LEU A 251 -11.09 6.55 14.38
N LEU A 252 -12.18 7.26 14.68
CA LEU A 252 -13.18 6.86 15.65
C LEU A 252 -14.50 6.53 14.95
N LEU A 253 -15.08 5.39 15.32
CA LEU A 253 -16.35 4.91 14.81
C LEU A 253 -17.30 4.65 15.97
N THR A 254 -18.61 4.83 15.70
CA THR A 254 -19.67 4.46 16.65
C THR A 254 -20.94 4.05 15.89
N GLY A 255 -21.96 3.56 16.59
CA GLY A 255 -23.30 3.41 16.02
C GLY A 255 -23.99 4.77 15.86
N LEU A 256 -24.83 4.92 14.83
CA LEU A 256 -25.54 6.16 14.51
C LEU A 256 -26.35 6.70 15.70
N ALA A 257 -27.04 5.82 16.43
CA ALA A 257 -27.79 6.22 17.63
C ALA A 257 -26.90 6.91 18.69
N LYS A 258 -25.69 6.37 18.92
CA LYS A 258 -24.73 6.97 19.86
C LYS A 258 -24.15 8.28 19.32
N ALA A 259 -23.88 8.37 18.03
CA ALA A 259 -23.40 9.60 17.39
C ALA A 259 -24.42 10.75 17.58
N ARG A 260 -25.70 10.46 17.34
CA ARG A 260 -26.80 11.41 17.54
C ARG A 260 -26.96 11.80 19.01
N ALA A 261 -26.95 10.81 19.93
CA ALA A 261 -27.02 11.06 21.37
C ALA A 261 -25.84 11.89 21.90
N ALA A 262 -24.67 11.80 21.27
CA ALA A 262 -23.48 12.60 21.57
C ALA A 262 -23.53 14.01 20.92
N GLY A 263 -24.59 14.34 20.16
CA GLY A 263 -24.78 15.65 19.52
C GLY A 263 -23.86 15.87 18.31
N ILE A 264 -23.33 14.82 17.70
CA ILE A 264 -22.49 14.93 16.51
C ILE A 264 -23.36 15.32 15.32
N PRO A 265 -23.07 16.42 14.60
CA PRO A 265 -23.87 16.86 13.46
C PRO A 265 -23.93 15.83 12.32
N GLU A 266 -25.10 15.70 11.67
CA GLU A 266 -25.30 14.73 10.57
C GLU A 266 -24.33 14.97 9.39
N ASP A 267 -23.94 16.21 9.11
CA ASP A 267 -23.00 16.57 8.08
C ASP A 267 -21.55 16.18 8.41
N ARG A 268 -21.28 15.69 9.61
CA ARG A 268 -19.99 15.16 10.05
C ARG A 268 -19.91 13.63 9.91
N LEU A 269 -21.03 12.96 9.70
CA LEU A 269 -21.11 11.51 9.66
C LEU A 269 -20.67 10.98 8.29
N VAL A 270 -19.85 9.92 8.31
CA VAL A 270 -19.42 9.18 7.11
C VAL A 270 -19.66 7.69 7.33
N TYR A 271 -20.31 7.04 6.39
CA TYR A 271 -20.79 5.67 6.51
C TYR A 271 -19.94 4.70 5.70
N PRO A 272 -19.38 3.64 6.29
CA PRO A 272 -18.88 2.49 5.55
C PRO A 272 -20.05 1.75 4.87
N LEU A 273 -20.06 1.72 3.54
CA LEU A 273 -21.10 1.02 2.77
C LEU A 273 -20.81 -0.46 2.56
N GLY A 274 -19.55 -0.82 2.48
CA GLY A 274 -19.10 -2.17 2.22
C GLY A 274 -17.73 -2.20 1.59
N GLY A 275 -17.21 -3.41 1.41
CA GLY A 275 -15.89 -3.62 0.83
C GLY A 275 -15.65 -5.09 0.53
N ALA A 276 -14.47 -5.37 -0.01
CA ALA A 276 -14.05 -6.71 -0.38
C ALA A 276 -12.58 -6.95 -0.10
N SER A 277 -12.21 -8.22 0.07
CA SER A 277 -10.83 -8.66 0.29
C SER A 277 -10.52 -9.94 -0.49
N ALA A 278 -9.27 -10.04 -0.97
CA ALA A 278 -8.71 -11.26 -1.56
C ALA A 278 -7.18 -11.23 -1.47
N GLU A 279 -6.55 -12.38 -1.60
CA GLU A 279 -5.10 -12.54 -1.51
C GLU A 279 -4.54 -13.35 -2.69
N GLU A 280 -3.28 -13.05 -3.03
CA GLU A 280 -2.42 -13.87 -3.89
C GLU A 280 -1.39 -14.61 -3.02
N PRO A 281 -0.70 -15.63 -3.55
CA PRO A 281 0.42 -16.24 -2.84
C PRO A 281 1.47 -15.23 -2.38
N ARG A 282 1.98 -15.39 -1.16
CA ARG A 282 2.96 -14.47 -0.55
C ARG A 282 4.30 -14.47 -1.28
N ASP A 283 4.69 -15.60 -1.85
CA ASP A 283 5.78 -15.68 -2.81
C ASP A 283 5.30 -15.20 -4.17
N TYR A 284 5.77 -14.02 -4.61
CA TYR A 284 5.32 -13.44 -5.87
C TYR A 284 5.68 -14.28 -7.11
N LEU A 285 6.63 -15.22 -7.00
CA LEU A 285 6.97 -16.14 -8.09
C LEU A 285 5.94 -17.25 -8.28
N VAL A 286 5.05 -17.47 -7.31
CA VAL A 286 3.94 -18.44 -7.37
C VAL A 286 2.70 -17.75 -7.96
N ARG A 287 2.83 -17.27 -9.21
CA ARG A 287 1.77 -16.64 -10.01
C ARG A 287 1.74 -17.23 -11.41
N ASP A 288 0.59 -17.23 -12.01
CA ASP A 288 0.42 -17.62 -13.42
C ASP A 288 1.05 -16.58 -14.37
N GLN A 289 0.98 -15.28 -14.00
CA GLN A 289 1.51 -14.15 -14.79
C GLN A 289 1.75 -12.92 -13.89
N PHE A 290 2.32 -11.81 -14.47
CA PHE A 290 2.72 -10.60 -13.74
C PHE A 290 2.08 -9.32 -14.25
N PHE A 291 1.22 -9.37 -15.26
CA PHE A 291 0.63 -8.19 -15.89
C PHE A 291 -0.74 -7.81 -15.29
N GLU A 292 -1.31 -8.63 -14.42
CA GLU A 292 -2.52 -8.34 -13.65
C GLU A 292 -2.48 -9.05 -12.29
N SER A 293 -3.41 -8.72 -11.40
CA SER A 293 -3.68 -9.45 -10.17
C SER A 293 -5.14 -9.85 -10.12
N HIS A 294 -5.39 -11.17 -10.09
CA HIS A 294 -6.74 -11.71 -10.01
C HIS A 294 -7.43 -11.29 -8.72
N ALA A 295 -6.67 -11.22 -7.61
CA ALA A 295 -7.18 -10.75 -6.32
C ALA A 295 -7.53 -9.25 -6.35
N GLN A 296 -6.66 -8.40 -6.95
CA GLN A 296 -6.97 -6.98 -7.15
C GLN A 296 -8.24 -6.82 -7.98
N ASN A 297 -8.31 -7.52 -9.12
CA ASN A 297 -9.44 -7.42 -10.03
C ASN A 297 -10.75 -7.84 -9.36
N ALA A 298 -10.76 -8.95 -8.62
CA ALA A 298 -11.93 -9.43 -7.89
C ALA A 298 -12.39 -8.41 -6.81
N VAL A 299 -11.45 -7.85 -6.05
CA VAL A 299 -11.75 -6.84 -5.03
C VAL A 299 -12.32 -5.57 -5.65
N LEU A 300 -11.69 -5.04 -6.72
CA LEU A 300 -12.15 -3.81 -7.36
C LEU A 300 -13.50 -3.98 -8.07
N LYS A 301 -13.76 -5.13 -8.69
CA LYS A 301 -15.09 -5.45 -9.23
C LYS A 301 -16.16 -5.49 -8.14
N ALA A 302 -15.88 -6.16 -7.02
CA ALA A 302 -16.82 -6.27 -5.92
C ALA A 302 -17.16 -4.90 -5.28
N VAL A 303 -16.21 -3.96 -5.20
CA VAL A 303 -16.52 -2.60 -4.71
C VAL A 303 -17.25 -1.78 -5.76
N MET A 304 -17.02 -1.99 -7.06
CA MET A 304 -17.82 -1.37 -8.12
C MET A 304 -19.28 -1.84 -8.10
N ASP A 305 -19.53 -3.12 -7.75
CA ASP A 305 -20.91 -3.65 -7.63
C ASP A 305 -21.75 -2.88 -6.59
N LEU A 306 -21.10 -2.25 -5.59
CA LEU A 306 -21.78 -1.37 -4.63
C LEU A 306 -22.28 -0.06 -5.26
N VAL A 307 -21.78 0.29 -6.43
CA VAL A 307 -22.10 1.49 -7.22
C VAL A 307 -22.56 1.13 -8.66
N GLU A 308 -23.31 0.02 -8.75
CA GLU A 308 -23.94 -0.47 -9.99
C GLU A 308 -22.94 -0.79 -11.11
N GLY A 309 -21.72 -1.20 -10.75
CA GLY A 309 -20.66 -1.62 -11.68
C GLY A 309 -19.94 -0.49 -12.39
N ASP A 310 -20.15 0.77 -12.00
CA ASP A 310 -19.58 1.95 -12.65
C ASP A 310 -18.58 2.68 -11.73
N GLY A 311 -17.29 2.50 -11.99
CA GLY A 311 -16.21 3.14 -11.21
C GLY A 311 -16.19 4.67 -11.33
N SER A 312 -16.84 5.25 -12.34
CA SER A 312 -16.93 6.71 -12.50
C SER A 312 -17.86 7.39 -11.50
N LYS A 313 -18.66 6.61 -10.77
CA LYS A 313 -19.53 7.12 -9.68
C LYS A 313 -18.79 7.48 -8.41
N PHE A 314 -17.53 7.10 -8.26
CA PHE A 314 -16.73 7.54 -7.12
C PHE A 314 -16.27 8.99 -7.32
N ASP A 315 -16.73 9.90 -6.47
CA ASP A 315 -16.33 11.31 -6.48
C ASP A 315 -14.90 11.51 -5.95
N ALA A 316 -14.46 10.62 -5.09
CA ALA A 316 -13.14 10.63 -4.48
C ALA A 316 -12.53 9.22 -4.46
N ILE A 317 -11.27 9.12 -4.85
CA ILE A 317 -10.58 7.84 -4.97
C ILE A 317 -9.22 7.91 -4.30
N GLU A 318 -8.86 6.86 -3.58
CA GLU A 318 -7.47 6.62 -3.17
C GLU A 318 -7.04 5.25 -3.66
N LEU A 319 -6.16 5.21 -4.66
CA LEU A 319 -5.51 4.00 -5.12
C LEU A 319 -4.13 3.89 -4.49
N TYR A 320 -3.86 2.76 -3.84
CA TYR A 320 -2.56 2.51 -3.23
C TYR A 320 -1.41 2.71 -4.22
N SER A 321 -0.42 3.52 -3.87
CA SER A 321 0.56 4.07 -4.81
C SER A 321 2.00 3.91 -4.34
N CYS A 322 2.37 2.70 -3.86
CA CYS A 322 3.76 2.44 -3.49
C CYS A 322 4.72 2.52 -4.69
N PHE A 323 4.26 2.12 -5.88
CA PHE A 323 4.95 2.18 -7.18
C PHE A 323 3.94 2.40 -8.31
N PRO A 324 4.34 2.99 -9.45
CA PRO A 324 3.42 3.36 -10.54
C PRO A 324 2.57 2.23 -11.09
N CYS A 325 3.10 1.01 -11.21
CA CYS A 325 2.33 -0.14 -11.73
C CYS A 325 1.04 -0.42 -10.94
N VAL A 326 1.03 -0.19 -9.61
CA VAL A 326 -0.11 -0.53 -8.75
C VAL A 326 -1.35 0.29 -9.07
N PRO A 327 -1.35 1.64 -9.00
CA PRO A 327 -2.51 2.43 -9.39
C PRO A 327 -2.80 2.36 -10.90
N LYS A 328 -1.83 2.11 -11.77
CA LYS A 328 -2.07 1.88 -13.20
C LYS A 328 -2.90 0.64 -13.45
N MET A 329 -2.60 -0.48 -12.77
CA MET A 329 -3.41 -1.71 -12.84
C MET A 329 -4.82 -1.45 -12.29
N ALA A 330 -4.94 -0.83 -11.12
CA ALA A 330 -6.22 -0.55 -10.48
C ALA A 330 -7.12 0.36 -11.33
N ARG A 331 -6.58 1.42 -11.94
CA ARG A 331 -7.31 2.31 -12.85
C ARG A 331 -7.92 1.57 -14.04
N ARG A 332 -7.14 0.66 -14.64
CA ARG A 332 -7.62 -0.12 -15.79
C ARG A 332 -8.75 -1.07 -15.40
N THR A 333 -8.66 -1.70 -14.23
CA THR A 333 -9.74 -2.56 -13.71
C THR A 333 -11.01 -1.76 -13.42
N LEU A 334 -10.87 -0.53 -12.91
CA LEU A 334 -11.99 0.38 -12.62
C LEU A 334 -12.53 1.09 -13.87
N GLY A 335 -11.89 0.98 -15.03
CA GLY A 335 -12.26 1.69 -16.24
C GLY A 335 -12.04 3.21 -16.17
N LEU A 336 -11.15 3.69 -15.32
CA LEU A 336 -10.90 5.12 -15.10
C LEU A 336 -9.93 5.69 -16.14
N GLY A 337 -10.30 6.83 -16.73
CA GLY A 337 -9.47 7.59 -17.65
C GLY A 337 -8.27 8.29 -16.98
N PRO A 338 -7.32 8.81 -17.78
CA PRO A 338 -6.12 9.49 -17.27
C PRO A 338 -6.44 10.76 -16.48
N ASP A 339 -7.56 11.41 -16.74
CA ASP A 339 -7.97 12.67 -16.11
C ASP A 339 -8.57 12.49 -14.71
N VAL A 340 -8.91 11.25 -14.31
CA VAL A 340 -9.45 10.96 -12.99
C VAL A 340 -8.33 11.03 -11.95
N GLN A 341 -8.49 11.90 -10.94
CA GLN A 341 -7.54 12.03 -9.83
C GLN A 341 -7.56 10.76 -8.95
N PRO A 342 -6.46 9.98 -8.89
CA PRO A 342 -6.46 8.67 -8.24
C PRO A 342 -6.10 8.71 -6.74
N THR A 343 -6.05 9.90 -6.13
CA THR A 343 -5.61 10.07 -4.74
C THR A 343 -6.27 11.25 -4.06
N VAL A 344 -6.56 11.10 -2.79
CA VAL A 344 -6.99 12.19 -1.88
C VAL A 344 -5.87 12.64 -0.96
N THR A 345 -4.76 11.89 -0.87
CA THR A 345 -3.61 12.21 -0.01
C THR A 345 -2.45 12.85 -0.76
N GLY A 346 -2.09 12.32 -1.93
CA GLY A 346 -0.89 12.65 -2.70
C GLY A 346 0.14 11.52 -2.78
N GLY A 347 -0.21 10.30 -2.38
CA GLY A 347 0.53 9.06 -2.61
C GLY A 347 1.75 8.84 -1.72
N LEU A 348 2.20 7.59 -1.70
CA LEU A 348 3.25 7.13 -0.79
C LEU A 348 4.63 7.77 -1.04
N THR A 349 4.88 8.33 -2.21
CA THR A 349 6.13 9.04 -2.51
C THR A 349 6.13 10.44 -1.88
N PHE A 350 5.08 11.23 -2.11
CA PHE A 350 5.05 12.66 -1.81
C PHE A 350 4.31 12.95 -0.50
N PHE A 351 3.13 12.37 -0.29
CA PHE A 351 2.48 12.43 1.02
C PHE A 351 3.38 11.81 2.08
N GLY A 352 3.98 10.68 1.78
CA GLY A 352 4.84 9.88 2.65
C GLY A 352 4.28 8.48 2.83
N ALA A 353 5.17 7.54 3.12
CA ALA A 353 4.85 6.13 3.28
C ALA A 353 5.15 5.68 4.72
N PRO A 354 4.31 6.01 5.70
CA PRO A 354 4.48 5.49 7.05
C PRO A 354 4.20 3.97 7.08
N LEU A 355 4.96 3.24 6.26
CA LEU A 355 4.98 1.78 6.11
C LEU A 355 3.55 1.20 6.01
N ASN A 356 3.10 0.41 7.00
CA ASN A 356 1.76 -0.19 6.96
C ASN A 356 0.63 0.82 7.18
N THR A 357 0.93 1.99 7.73
CA THR A 357 -0.06 2.96 8.25
C THR A 357 -0.67 3.86 7.17
N TYR A 358 -0.11 3.91 5.96
CA TYR A 358 -0.53 4.87 4.93
C TYR A 358 -2.04 4.94 4.72
N MET A 359 -2.73 3.81 4.66
CA MET A 359 -4.18 3.79 4.41
C MET A 359 -5.02 4.33 5.60
N THR A 360 -4.44 4.49 6.81
CA THR A 360 -5.09 5.25 7.90
C THR A 360 -5.20 6.72 7.53
N HIS A 361 -4.13 7.29 6.98
CA HIS A 361 -4.11 8.68 6.49
C HIS A 361 -5.03 8.86 5.28
N ALA A 362 -5.05 7.88 4.37
CA ALA A 362 -5.97 7.87 3.23
C ALA A 362 -7.44 7.89 3.69
N ALA A 363 -7.79 7.10 4.70
CA ALA A 363 -9.13 7.09 5.28
C ALA A 363 -9.47 8.43 5.96
N CYS A 364 -8.53 9.04 6.69
CA CYS A 364 -8.71 10.38 7.27
C CYS A 364 -8.94 11.45 6.18
N ALA A 365 -8.13 11.43 5.12
CA ALA A 365 -8.29 12.36 4.01
C ALA A 365 -9.61 12.14 3.26
N MET A 366 -10.01 10.88 3.04
CA MET A 366 -11.28 10.53 2.40
C MET A 366 -12.48 11.04 3.21
N VAL A 367 -12.48 10.85 4.54
CA VAL A 367 -13.53 11.36 5.42
C VAL A 367 -13.67 12.88 5.30
N ARG A 368 -12.55 13.62 5.29
CA ARG A 368 -12.58 15.08 5.07
C ARG A 368 -13.13 15.42 3.69
N LYS A 369 -12.70 14.71 2.65
CA LYS A 369 -13.16 14.94 1.27
C LYS A 369 -14.67 14.74 1.13
N LEU A 370 -15.19 13.70 1.78
CA LEU A 370 -16.65 13.45 1.83
C LEU A 370 -17.39 14.57 2.60
N ARG A 371 -16.85 15.02 3.73
CA ARG A 371 -17.43 16.15 4.49
C ARG A 371 -17.39 17.47 3.72
N ASP A 372 -16.45 17.63 2.80
CA ASP A 372 -16.29 18.80 1.92
C ASP A 372 -17.15 18.74 0.65
N GLY A 373 -18.07 17.77 0.54
CA GLY A 373 -19.09 17.73 -0.51
C GLY A 373 -18.98 16.58 -1.51
N ALA A 374 -17.98 15.71 -1.44
CA ALA A 374 -18.03 14.44 -2.16
C ALA A 374 -19.08 13.51 -1.54
N GLU A 375 -19.72 12.65 -2.33
CA GLU A 375 -20.80 11.76 -1.85
C GLU A 375 -20.29 10.33 -1.66
N LEU A 376 -19.47 9.83 -2.60
CA LEU A 376 -18.94 8.47 -2.60
C LEU A 376 -17.41 8.46 -2.72
N GLY A 377 -16.77 7.68 -1.84
CA GLY A 377 -15.32 7.53 -1.81
C GLY A 377 -14.88 6.08 -1.87
N LEU A 378 -13.87 5.80 -2.71
CA LEU A 378 -13.20 4.51 -2.80
C LEU A 378 -11.83 4.57 -2.16
N LEU A 379 -11.60 3.68 -1.19
CA LEU A 379 -10.28 3.37 -0.63
C LEU A 379 -9.84 1.99 -1.14
N TYR A 380 -8.73 1.93 -1.85
CA TYR A 380 -8.12 0.67 -2.25
C TYR A 380 -6.69 0.57 -1.70
N GLY A 381 -6.46 -0.41 -0.82
CA GLY A 381 -5.18 -0.73 -0.20
C GLY A 381 -4.63 -2.08 -0.65
N GLN A 382 -3.31 -2.16 -0.74
CA GLN A 382 -2.63 -3.42 -1.01
C GLN A 382 -1.40 -3.61 -0.13
N GLY A 383 -1.00 -4.86 0.10
CA GLY A 383 0.18 -5.24 0.86
C GLY A 383 0.99 -6.36 0.24
N GLY A 384 2.21 -6.55 0.74
CA GLY A 384 3.15 -7.51 0.17
C GLY A 384 3.64 -7.06 -1.21
N PHE A 385 3.71 -7.98 -2.16
CA PHE A 385 4.09 -7.71 -3.54
C PHE A 385 2.89 -7.91 -4.47
N VAL A 386 1.89 -7.02 -4.36
CA VAL A 386 0.58 -7.17 -5.01
C VAL A 386 -0.08 -8.49 -4.56
N THR A 387 -0.03 -8.79 -3.24
CA THR A 387 -0.46 -10.10 -2.73
C THR A 387 -1.60 -10.05 -1.72
N LYS A 388 -1.90 -8.90 -1.16
CA LYS A 388 -3.04 -8.70 -0.27
C LYS A 388 -3.83 -7.48 -0.72
N HIS A 389 -5.12 -7.59 -0.80
CA HIS A 389 -5.97 -6.54 -1.34
C HIS A 389 -7.20 -6.33 -0.47
N HIS A 390 -7.52 -5.07 -0.23
CA HIS A 390 -8.76 -4.65 0.41
C HIS A 390 -9.30 -3.40 -0.27
N GLY A 391 -10.59 -3.42 -0.60
CA GLY A 391 -11.34 -2.27 -1.09
C GLY A 391 -12.43 -1.90 -0.07
N LEU A 392 -12.64 -0.62 0.17
CA LEU A 392 -13.67 -0.11 1.08
C LEU A 392 -14.33 1.12 0.47
N VAL A 393 -15.66 1.12 0.44
CA VAL A 393 -16.47 2.25 -0.04
C VAL A 393 -17.03 3.00 1.16
N LEU A 394 -16.83 4.31 1.18
CA LEU A 394 -17.37 5.24 2.16
C LEU A 394 -18.40 6.17 1.50
N SER A 395 -19.44 6.57 2.24
CA SER A 395 -20.51 7.44 1.73
C SER A 395 -20.92 8.51 2.74
N ARG A 396 -21.50 9.59 2.21
CA ARG A 396 -22.23 10.61 2.96
C ARG A 396 -23.66 10.17 3.31
N GLU A 397 -24.22 9.28 2.54
CA GLU A 397 -25.55 8.74 2.78
C GLU A 397 -25.51 7.49 3.65
N ALA A 398 -26.48 7.36 4.55
CA ALA A 398 -26.65 6.17 5.37
C ALA A 398 -26.95 4.93 4.51
N PRO A 399 -26.43 3.76 4.88
CA PRO A 399 -26.66 2.54 4.11
C PRO A 399 -28.14 2.12 4.16
N LYS A 400 -28.65 1.63 3.02
CA LYS A 400 -30.01 1.08 2.89
C LYS A 400 -30.12 -0.38 3.36
N ALA A 401 -28.98 -1.06 3.55
CA ALA A 401 -28.88 -2.45 4.00
C ALA A 401 -27.82 -2.58 5.09
N THR A 402 -27.96 -3.60 5.94
CA THR A 402 -26.94 -3.92 6.96
C THR A 402 -25.60 -4.23 6.32
N LEU A 403 -24.52 -3.76 6.92
CA LEU A 403 -23.16 -3.98 6.43
C LEU A 403 -22.87 -5.49 6.30
N LYS A 404 -22.45 -5.90 5.10
CA LYS A 404 -22.12 -7.28 4.77
C LYS A 404 -20.97 -7.78 5.65
N GLN A 405 -21.10 -8.99 6.20
CA GLN A 405 -20.13 -9.56 7.14
C GLN A 405 -19.04 -10.38 6.44
N ASP A 406 -19.38 -11.10 5.38
CA ASP A 406 -18.40 -11.79 4.55
C ASP A 406 -17.93 -10.86 3.44
N THR A 407 -16.65 -10.51 3.48
CA THR A 407 -16.01 -9.61 2.52
C THR A 407 -15.08 -10.34 1.55
N SER A 408 -14.91 -11.66 1.73
CA SER A 408 -14.00 -12.44 0.90
C SER A 408 -14.57 -12.65 -0.50
N VAL A 409 -13.77 -12.25 -1.49
CA VAL A 409 -13.98 -12.56 -2.91
C VAL A 409 -12.90 -13.50 -3.45
N GLN A 410 -12.30 -14.29 -2.57
CA GLN A 410 -11.20 -15.20 -2.89
C GLN A 410 -11.59 -16.22 -3.96
N ALA A 411 -12.82 -16.76 -3.88
CA ALA A 411 -13.30 -17.74 -4.87
C ALA A 411 -13.35 -17.18 -6.29
N GLU A 412 -13.62 -15.86 -6.45
CA GLU A 412 -13.58 -15.19 -7.75
C GLU A 412 -12.12 -15.02 -8.24
N ALA A 413 -11.22 -14.60 -7.36
CA ALA A 413 -9.80 -14.47 -7.68
C ALA A 413 -9.20 -15.83 -8.10
N ASP A 414 -9.50 -16.90 -7.37
CA ASP A 414 -8.97 -18.25 -7.63
C ASP A 414 -9.52 -18.86 -8.91
N ARG A 415 -10.78 -18.56 -9.26
CA ARG A 415 -11.41 -19.05 -10.52
C ARG A 415 -10.71 -18.50 -11.76
N ASN A 416 -10.18 -17.29 -11.69
CA ASN A 416 -9.53 -16.62 -12.80
C ASN A 416 -8.03 -16.97 -12.92
N ARG A 417 -7.45 -17.61 -11.90
CA ARG A 417 -6.04 -18.01 -11.89
C ARG A 417 -5.81 -19.19 -12.84
N ARG A 418 -4.81 -19.04 -13.70
CA ARG A 418 -4.35 -20.09 -14.62
C ARG A 418 -3.33 -21.00 -13.92
N THR A 419 -2.85 -22.01 -14.65
CA THR A 419 -1.76 -22.88 -14.18
C THR A 419 -0.52 -22.04 -13.86
N VAL A 420 -0.01 -22.21 -12.65
CA VAL A 420 1.24 -21.57 -12.21
C VAL A 420 2.42 -22.40 -12.73
N PRO A 421 3.38 -21.80 -13.45
CA PRO A 421 4.58 -22.50 -13.88
C PRO A 421 5.41 -22.99 -12.70
N GLU A 422 5.96 -24.19 -12.81
CA GLU A 422 6.93 -24.67 -11.83
C GLU A 422 8.17 -23.76 -11.81
N PHE A 423 8.56 -23.32 -10.61
CA PHE A 423 9.79 -22.54 -10.46
C PHE A 423 11.00 -23.46 -10.28
N ILE A 424 12.02 -23.25 -11.09
CA ILE A 424 13.30 -23.97 -11.01
C ILE A 424 14.46 -22.98 -10.73
N ALA A 425 15.38 -23.37 -9.85
CA ALA A 425 16.53 -22.55 -9.50
C ALA A 425 17.69 -22.69 -10.49
N GLU A 426 17.80 -23.82 -11.16
CA GLU A 426 18.83 -24.13 -12.15
C GLU A 426 18.18 -24.30 -13.51
N ALA A 427 18.70 -23.61 -14.51
CA ALA A 427 18.19 -23.70 -15.88
C ALA A 427 19.32 -23.44 -16.90
N SER A 428 19.22 -24.09 -18.04
CA SER A 428 20.07 -23.86 -19.23
C SER A 428 19.23 -24.03 -20.49
N GLY A 429 19.73 -23.57 -21.63
CA GLY A 429 19.03 -23.61 -22.92
C GLY A 429 18.38 -22.28 -23.26
N LYS A 430 17.20 -22.27 -23.86
CA LYS A 430 16.51 -21.03 -24.23
C LYS A 430 15.57 -20.56 -23.14
N GLY A 431 15.52 -19.24 -22.96
CA GLY A 431 14.58 -18.58 -22.04
C GLY A 431 13.95 -17.35 -22.64
N LYS A 432 12.60 -17.30 -22.54
CA LYS A 432 11.80 -16.16 -23.02
C LYS A 432 11.52 -15.23 -21.85
N VAL A 433 11.80 -13.95 -22.01
CA VAL A 433 11.59 -12.91 -20.97
C VAL A 433 10.09 -12.74 -20.68
N GLU A 434 9.67 -13.00 -19.44
CA GLU A 434 8.33 -12.68 -18.93
C GLU A 434 8.28 -11.28 -18.29
N SER A 435 9.40 -10.89 -17.66
CA SER A 435 9.56 -9.61 -16.97
C SER A 435 11.04 -9.35 -16.69
N PHE A 436 11.40 -8.11 -16.38
CA PHE A 436 12.80 -7.76 -16.08
C PHE A 436 12.91 -6.50 -15.24
N THR A 437 14.09 -6.32 -14.65
CA THR A 437 14.58 -5.06 -14.08
C THR A 437 16.10 -4.97 -14.18
N VAL A 438 16.65 -3.77 -14.00
CA VAL A 438 18.08 -3.54 -13.83
C VAL A 438 18.29 -2.82 -12.52
N ILE A 439 19.09 -3.38 -11.62
CA ILE A 439 19.35 -2.87 -10.28
C ILE A 439 20.57 -1.94 -10.32
N TYR A 440 20.47 -0.81 -9.60
CA TYR A 440 21.51 0.20 -9.53
C TYR A 440 22.05 0.35 -8.11
N ARG A 441 23.36 0.57 -8.00
CA ARG A 441 24.05 0.92 -6.76
C ARG A 441 23.73 2.36 -6.33
N GLY A 442 24.08 2.70 -5.10
CA GLY A 442 23.89 4.05 -4.56
C GLY A 442 24.58 5.17 -5.36
N ASN A 443 25.66 4.86 -6.04
CA ASN A 443 26.41 5.77 -6.92
C ASN A 443 25.85 5.90 -8.35
N GLY A 444 24.74 5.19 -8.67
CA GLY A 444 24.10 5.21 -9.98
C GLY A 444 24.64 4.22 -11.00
N GLU A 445 25.66 3.43 -10.65
CA GLU A 445 26.18 2.38 -11.54
C GLU A 445 25.25 1.16 -11.56
N VAL A 446 25.18 0.48 -12.71
CA VAL A 446 24.49 -0.80 -12.84
C VAL A 446 25.14 -1.83 -11.92
N GLU A 447 24.36 -2.48 -11.09
CA GLU A 447 24.80 -3.62 -10.30
C GLU A 447 24.67 -4.91 -11.12
N HIS A 448 23.50 -5.20 -11.62
CA HIS A 448 23.19 -6.26 -12.58
C HIS A 448 21.73 -6.15 -13.07
N GLY A 449 21.42 -6.80 -14.18
CA GLY A 449 20.04 -7.03 -14.61
C GLY A 449 19.48 -8.32 -13.99
N VAL A 450 18.15 -8.35 -13.78
CA VAL A 450 17.42 -9.57 -13.42
C VAL A 450 16.29 -9.75 -14.41
N VAL A 451 16.22 -10.93 -15.02
CA VAL A 451 15.15 -11.31 -15.94
C VAL A 451 14.38 -12.50 -15.39
N MET A 452 13.07 -12.43 -15.46
CA MET A 452 12.19 -13.55 -15.19
C MET A 452 11.92 -14.27 -16.51
N LEU A 453 12.16 -15.54 -16.54
CA LEU A 453 12.24 -16.33 -17.77
C LEU A 453 11.23 -17.48 -17.77
N ARG A 454 10.61 -17.71 -18.92
CA ARG A 454 9.92 -18.94 -19.25
C ARG A 454 10.83 -19.82 -20.09
N THR A 455 11.13 -21.03 -19.62
CA THR A 455 11.94 -22.03 -20.32
C THR A 455 11.13 -22.72 -21.44
N GLU A 456 11.81 -23.46 -22.33
CA GLU A 456 11.15 -24.18 -23.45
C GLU A 456 10.17 -25.26 -22.96
N ASP A 457 10.41 -25.83 -21.79
CA ASP A 457 9.54 -26.82 -21.14
C ASP A 457 8.49 -26.18 -20.19
N ASP A 458 8.18 -24.89 -20.41
CA ASP A 458 7.13 -24.11 -19.73
C ASP A 458 7.34 -23.95 -18.23
N ARG A 459 8.57 -24.06 -17.71
CA ARG A 459 8.92 -23.74 -16.32
C ARG A 459 9.38 -22.31 -16.18
N ARG A 460 9.44 -21.79 -14.96
CA ARG A 460 9.89 -20.43 -14.64
C ARG A 460 11.21 -20.45 -13.91
N THR A 461 12.09 -19.53 -14.27
CA THR A 461 13.33 -19.25 -13.52
C THR A 461 13.63 -17.75 -13.48
N LEU A 462 14.68 -17.39 -12.75
CA LEU A 462 15.28 -16.05 -12.78
C LEU A 462 16.68 -16.16 -13.37
N GLY A 463 17.03 -15.21 -14.23
CA GLY A 463 18.38 -15.10 -14.80
C GLY A 463 19.03 -13.76 -14.44
N ARG A 464 20.33 -13.79 -14.15
CA ARG A 464 21.17 -12.59 -14.00
C ARG A 464 21.64 -12.11 -15.37
N VAL A 465 21.70 -10.78 -15.56
CA VAL A 465 22.48 -10.15 -16.63
C VAL A 465 23.64 -9.41 -15.98
N PRO A 466 24.89 -9.88 -16.11
CA PRO A 466 26.04 -9.25 -15.48
C PRO A 466 26.24 -7.80 -15.93
N ALA A 467 26.75 -6.93 -15.05
CA ALA A 467 27.07 -5.54 -15.40
C ALA A 467 28.13 -5.44 -16.56
N SER A 468 28.92 -6.48 -16.77
CA SER A 468 29.89 -6.58 -17.88
C SER A 468 29.25 -6.90 -19.24
N ASP A 469 27.99 -7.40 -19.27
CA ASP A 469 27.29 -7.70 -20.52
C ASP A 469 26.57 -6.45 -21.05
N ALA A 470 27.35 -5.56 -21.65
CA ALA A 470 26.82 -4.29 -22.16
C ALA A 470 25.76 -4.48 -23.26
N THR A 471 25.86 -5.52 -24.08
CA THR A 471 24.92 -5.80 -25.17
C THR A 471 23.53 -6.16 -24.62
N THR A 472 23.47 -7.13 -23.71
CA THR A 472 22.22 -7.56 -23.11
C THR A 472 21.60 -6.45 -22.23
N LEU A 473 22.43 -5.69 -21.49
CA LEU A 473 21.94 -4.53 -20.73
C LEU A 473 21.38 -3.43 -21.64
N ALA A 474 22.02 -3.13 -22.76
CA ALA A 474 21.50 -2.16 -23.74
C ALA A 474 20.14 -2.61 -24.31
N HIS A 475 19.96 -3.91 -24.54
CA HIS A 475 18.67 -4.47 -24.94
C HIS A 475 17.60 -4.28 -23.85
N LEU A 476 17.91 -4.58 -22.57
CA LEU A 476 16.97 -4.39 -21.45
C LEU A 476 16.60 -2.92 -21.21
N LEU A 477 17.54 -2.00 -21.44
CA LEU A 477 17.36 -0.55 -21.20
C LEU A 477 16.83 0.21 -22.42
N GLY A 478 16.55 -0.50 -23.53
CA GLY A 478 15.99 0.10 -24.74
C GLY A 478 14.62 0.73 -24.50
N MET A 479 14.38 1.92 -25.09
CA MET A 479 13.15 2.69 -24.85
C MET A 479 12.05 2.45 -25.91
N GLU A 480 12.43 1.92 -27.08
CA GLU A 480 11.55 1.86 -28.26
C GLU A 480 10.84 0.51 -28.43
N ARG A 481 11.36 -0.52 -27.76
CA ARG A 481 10.77 -1.88 -27.80
C ARG A 481 10.90 -2.52 -26.44
N THR A 482 9.82 -3.20 -26.01
CA THR A 482 9.88 -3.96 -24.76
C THR A 482 10.76 -5.19 -24.93
N PRO A 483 11.66 -5.48 -23.97
CA PRO A 483 12.40 -6.74 -23.90
C PRO A 483 11.52 -7.96 -23.58
N VAL A 484 10.33 -7.75 -23.02
CA VAL A 484 9.37 -8.85 -22.71
C VAL A 484 8.98 -9.57 -23.99
N GLY A 485 9.08 -10.88 -23.95
CA GLY A 485 8.86 -11.74 -25.12
C GLY A 485 10.10 -12.10 -25.92
N THR A 486 11.25 -11.45 -25.67
CA THR A 486 12.53 -11.80 -26.31
C THR A 486 13.02 -13.16 -25.80
N THR A 487 13.47 -14.01 -26.72
CA THR A 487 14.14 -15.29 -26.40
C THR A 487 15.66 -15.10 -26.46
N GLY A 488 16.35 -15.64 -25.49
CA GLY A 488 17.82 -15.63 -25.40
C GLY A 488 18.35 -16.91 -24.77
N ASP A 489 19.64 -16.98 -24.55
CA ASP A 489 20.32 -18.13 -23.98
C ASP A 489 20.44 -18.04 -22.47
N ILE A 490 20.12 -19.14 -21.78
CA ILE A 490 20.36 -19.32 -20.35
C ILE A 490 21.61 -20.18 -20.18
N VAL A 491 22.60 -19.70 -19.46
CA VAL A 491 23.83 -20.41 -19.13
C VAL A 491 24.06 -20.38 -17.62
N MET A 492 24.44 -21.50 -17.04
CA MET A 492 24.78 -21.53 -15.62
C MET A 492 26.16 -20.89 -15.40
N ALA A 493 26.21 -19.89 -14.53
CA ALA A 493 27.47 -19.29 -14.09
C ALA A 493 28.17 -20.17 -13.03
N ASP A 494 29.48 -19.94 -12.80
CA ASP A 494 30.30 -20.70 -11.84
C ASP A 494 29.76 -20.62 -10.38
N ASP A 495 29.04 -19.52 -10.05
CA ASP A 495 28.40 -19.33 -8.73
C ASP A 495 27.02 -20.02 -8.60
N GLY A 496 26.63 -20.81 -9.61
CA GLY A 496 25.36 -21.53 -9.63
C GLY A 496 24.13 -20.63 -9.85
N VAL A 497 24.31 -19.46 -10.48
CA VAL A 497 23.20 -18.58 -10.88
C VAL A 497 22.99 -18.70 -12.39
N PRO A 498 21.74 -18.89 -12.86
CA PRO A 498 21.48 -18.77 -14.29
C PRO A 498 21.75 -17.34 -14.78
N GLU A 499 22.49 -17.20 -15.88
CA GLU A 499 22.69 -15.95 -16.61
C GLU A 499 21.94 -15.99 -17.93
N TRP A 500 21.31 -14.87 -18.28
CA TRP A 500 20.60 -14.75 -19.54
C TRP A 500 21.27 -13.75 -20.46
N ARG A 501 21.37 -14.10 -21.75
CA ARG A 501 21.98 -13.28 -22.81
C ARG A 501 21.06 -13.21 -24.01
N VAL A 502 20.86 -11.99 -24.53
CA VAL A 502 20.19 -11.80 -25.82
C VAL A 502 21.04 -12.39 -26.94
N VAL A 503 20.40 -13.04 -27.92
CA VAL A 503 21.07 -13.65 -29.10
C VAL A 503 20.88 -12.78 -30.31
#